data_e0aaa6200e3ea6e8372ce9dae858703d
#
_entry.id   e0aaa6200e3ea6e8372ce9dae858703d
#
_cell.length_a   1.000
_cell.length_b   1.000
_cell.length_c   1.000
_cell.angle_alpha   90.00
_cell.angle_beta   90.00
_cell.angle_gamma   90.00
#
_symmetry.space_group_name_H-M   'P 1'
#
loop_
_entity.id
_entity.type
_entity.pdbx_description
1 polymer ?
#
loop_
_entity_poly.entity_id
_entity_poly.type
_entity_poly.pdbx_seq_one_letter_code
_entity_poly.pdbx_strand_id
1 'polypeptide(L)'
;MQSIYLDTAIAVIFVFLLFSVIAYVIQERIAVFRKSRGKMLEFAISEVFKDAVNPDFDVLLYEHPQIDLMRKNQNELPSYLPASNFATALIDIIGRQGNQIIYTTDEETGLLVESEFSYAETAFERFRHGVELLKYSELKILLRSFLQK
;
A
#
# COMPACT_ATOMS: atom_id res chain seq x y z
N MET A 1 -12.53 -36.48 55.17
CA MET A 1 -13.29 -35.38 54.52
C MET A 1 -12.39 -34.26 53.94
N GLN A 2 -11.22 -33.99 54.55
CA GLN A 2 -10.33 -32.92 54.01
C GLN A 2 -9.75 -33.21 52.60
N SER A 3 -9.53 -34.46 52.24
CA SER A 3 -8.99 -34.83 50.90
C SER A 3 -9.90 -34.45 49.73
N ILE A 4 -11.23 -34.58 49.91
CA ILE A 4 -12.21 -34.31 48.84
C ILE A 4 -12.20 -32.84 48.43
N TYR A 5 -12.13 -31.93 49.41
CA TYR A 5 -12.03 -30.49 49.16
C TYR A 5 -10.72 -30.11 48.47
N LEU A 6 -9.62 -30.75 48.87
CA LEU A 6 -8.31 -30.54 48.27
C LEU A 6 -8.29 -31.02 46.79
N ASP A 7 -8.81 -32.23 46.54
CA ASP A 7 -8.88 -32.79 45.20
C ASP A 7 -9.75 -31.92 44.25
N THR A 8 -10.89 -31.44 44.79
CA THR A 8 -11.75 -30.55 44.04
C THR A 8 -11.06 -29.22 43.71
N ALA A 9 -10.35 -28.65 44.71
CA ALA A 9 -9.60 -27.40 44.48
C ALA A 9 -8.51 -27.57 43.42
N ILE A 10 -7.74 -28.67 43.48
CA ILE A 10 -6.72 -28.98 42.49
C ILE A 10 -7.33 -29.15 41.09
N ALA A 11 -8.45 -29.87 40.99
CA ALA A 11 -9.14 -30.08 39.72
C ALA A 11 -9.61 -28.75 39.10
N VAL A 12 -10.18 -27.85 39.92
CA VAL A 12 -10.61 -26.52 39.45
C VAL A 12 -9.43 -25.68 38.97
N ILE A 13 -8.33 -25.65 39.73
CA ILE A 13 -7.11 -24.93 39.33
C ILE A 13 -6.59 -25.47 37.99
N PHE A 14 -6.55 -26.78 37.82
CA PHE A 14 -6.08 -27.43 36.63
C PHE A 14 -6.94 -27.08 35.42
N VAL A 15 -8.27 -27.07 35.58
CA VAL A 15 -9.20 -26.65 34.52
C VAL A 15 -8.97 -25.18 34.10
N PHE A 16 -8.83 -24.28 35.07
CA PHE A 16 -8.53 -22.86 34.79
C PHE A 16 -7.18 -22.69 34.07
N LEU A 17 -6.17 -23.47 34.44
CA LEU A 17 -4.87 -23.46 33.79
C LEU A 17 -4.97 -23.88 32.31
N LEU A 18 -5.71 -24.94 32.02
CA LEU A 18 -5.96 -25.41 30.67
C LEU A 18 -6.69 -24.33 29.84
N PHE A 19 -7.74 -23.72 30.37
CA PHE A 19 -8.44 -22.64 29.68
C PHE A 19 -7.54 -21.43 29.43
N SER A 20 -6.68 -21.08 30.34
CA SER A 20 -5.71 -19.99 30.20
C SER A 20 -4.75 -20.24 29.04
N VAL A 21 -4.22 -21.47 28.94
CA VAL A 21 -3.33 -21.86 27.83
C VAL A 21 -4.06 -21.80 26.49
N ILE A 22 -5.29 -22.30 26.40
CA ILE A 22 -6.10 -22.25 25.18
C ILE A 22 -6.37 -20.80 24.79
N ALA A 23 -6.78 -19.95 25.72
CA ALA A 23 -7.04 -18.55 25.48
C ALA A 23 -5.78 -17.82 24.94
N TYR A 24 -4.62 -18.10 25.50
CA TYR A 24 -3.34 -17.56 25.04
C TYR A 24 -3.05 -17.94 23.58
N VAL A 25 -3.19 -19.23 23.23
CA VAL A 25 -2.96 -19.70 21.84
C VAL A 25 -3.92 -19.03 20.86
N ILE A 26 -5.19 -18.89 21.23
CA ILE A 26 -6.19 -18.22 20.38
C ILE A 26 -5.80 -16.74 20.17
N GLN A 27 -5.40 -16.05 21.23
CA GLN A 27 -5.02 -14.65 21.19
C GLN A 27 -3.79 -14.42 20.30
N GLU A 28 -2.80 -15.31 20.36
CA GLU A 28 -1.62 -15.28 19.51
C GLU A 28 -1.98 -15.49 18.02
N ARG A 29 -2.87 -16.43 17.72
CA ARG A 29 -3.36 -16.66 16.35
C ARG A 29 -4.08 -15.44 15.77
N ILE A 30 -4.92 -14.78 16.56
CA ILE A 30 -5.60 -13.55 16.17
C ILE A 30 -4.59 -12.42 15.89
N ALA A 31 -3.55 -12.29 16.71
CA ALA A 31 -2.51 -11.29 16.54
C ALA A 31 -1.73 -11.49 15.22
N VAL A 32 -1.35 -12.74 14.91
CA VAL A 32 -0.68 -13.10 13.66
C VAL A 32 -1.59 -12.81 12.44
N PHE A 33 -2.86 -13.15 12.53
CA PHE A 33 -3.83 -12.91 11.45
C PHE A 33 -4.03 -11.40 11.16
N ARG A 34 -3.99 -10.54 12.17
CA ARG A 34 -4.06 -9.08 12.00
C ARG A 34 -2.84 -8.52 11.27
N LYS A 35 -1.64 -9.06 11.54
CA LYS A 35 -0.40 -8.64 10.86
C LYS A 35 -0.37 -9.06 9.38
N SER A 36 -1.01 -10.17 9.03
CA SER A 36 -1.04 -10.66 7.65
C SER A 36 -1.92 -9.82 6.73
N ARG A 37 -2.90 -9.07 7.24
CA ARG A 37 -3.77 -8.20 6.42
C ARG A 37 -3.00 -7.07 5.75
N GLY A 38 -2.07 -6.42 6.45
CA GLY A 38 -1.22 -5.37 5.87
C GLY A 38 -0.39 -5.90 4.70
N LYS A 39 0.24 -7.07 4.87
CA LYS A 39 1.02 -7.73 3.82
C LYS A 39 0.16 -8.17 2.63
N MET A 40 -1.07 -8.60 2.89
CA MET A 40 -1.99 -9.01 1.83
C MET A 40 -2.48 -7.80 1.01
N LEU A 41 -2.68 -6.66 1.67
CA LEU A 41 -3.00 -5.40 1.01
C LEU A 41 -1.82 -4.90 0.17
N GLU A 42 -0.60 -4.93 0.70
CA GLU A 42 0.62 -4.61 -0.03
C GLU A 42 0.77 -5.48 -1.28
N PHE A 43 0.64 -6.80 -1.14
CA PHE A 43 0.70 -7.73 -2.25
C PHE A 43 -0.37 -7.44 -3.31
N ALA A 44 -1.62 -7.18 -2.91
CA ALA A 44 -2.68 -6.84 -3.84
C ALA A 44 -2.40 -5.54 -4.60
N ILE A 45 -1.88 -4.53 -3.92
CA ILE A 45 -1.48 -3.26 -4.54
C ILE A 45 -0.30 -3.48 -5.48
N SER A 46 0.75 -4.17 -5.06
CA SER A 46 1.93 -4.44 -5.90
C SER A 46 1.55 -5.21 -7.16
N GLU A 47 0.63 -6.16 -7.08
CA GLU A 47 0.18 -6.94 -8.24
C GLU A 47 -0.61 -6.08 -9.24
N VAL A 48 -1.50 -5.19 -8.75
CA VAL A 48 -2.26 -4.27 -9.60
C VAL A 48 -1.35 -3.27 -10.31
N PHE A 49 -0.29 -2.82 -9.65
CA PHE A 49 0.59 -1.76 -10.17
C PHE A 49 1.89 -2.27 -10.79
N LYS A 50 2.18 -3.56 -10.72
CA LYS A 50 3.40 -4.20 -11.21
C LYS A 50 3.71 -3.89 -12.68
N ASP A 51 2.67 -3.78 -13.52
CA ASP A 51 2.81 -3.50 -14.94
C ASP A 51 2.44 -2.05 -15.31
N ALA A 52 1.99 -1.26 -14.33
CA ALA A 52 1.30 -0.02 -14.63
C ALA A 52 2.19 1.22 -14.62
N VAL A 53 3.09 1.37 -13.68
CA VAL A 53 3.74 2.68 -13.44
C VAL A 53 5.25 2.56 -13.32
N ASN A 54 5.71 1.84 -12.34
CA ASN A 54 7.13 1.69 -12.01
C ASN A 54 7.25 0.41 -11.17
N PRO A 55 8.31 -0.38 -11.31
CA PRO A 55 8.52 -1.55 -10.45
C PRO A 55 8.52 -1.22 -8.95
N ASP A 56 8.79 0.04 -8.59
CA ASP A 56 8.84 0.51 -7.21
C ASP A 56 7.60 1.33 -6.78
N PHE A 57 6.49 1.21 -7.50
CA PHE A 57 5.28 2.00 -7.20
C PHE A 57 4.73 1.72 -5.80
N ASP A 58 4.74 0.48 -5.37
CA ASP A 58 4.33 0.06 -4.03
C ASP A 58 5.20 0.73 -2.95
N VAL A 59 6.51 0.80 -3.15
CA VAL A 59 7.43 1.49 -2.24
C VAL A 59 7.07 2.98 -2.17
N LEU A 60 6.93 3.65 -3.31
CA LEU A 60 6.56 5.06 -3.39
C LEU A 60 5.21 5.35 -2.73
N LEU A 61 4.25 4.43 -2.89
CA LEU A 61 2.93 4.56 -2.28
C LEU A 61 3.01 4.46 -0.76
N TYR A 62 3.73 3.45 -0.25
CA TYR A 62 3.83 3.24 1.20
C TYR A 62 4.74 4.26 1.90
N GLU A 63 5.68 4.88 1.19
CA GLU A 63 6.49 6.00 1.68
C GLU A 63 5.79 7.36 1.56
N HIS A 64 4.65 7.43 0.86
CA HIS A 64 3.91 8.67 0.73
C HIS A 64 3.40 9.16 2.10
N PRO A 65 3.60 10.46 2.45
CA PRO A 65 3.27 10.99 3.78
C PRO A 65 1.84 10.70 4.24
N GLN A 66 0.88 10.73 3.33
CA GLN A 66 -0.53 10.44 3.62
C GLN A 66 -0.76 8.99 4.07
N ILE A 67 0.09 8.07 3.66
CA ILE A 67 0.00 6.64 3.98
C ILE A 67 0.93 6.28 5.13
N ASP A 68 2.11 6.89 5.17
CA ASP A 68 3.07 6.68 6.25
C ASP A 68 2.50 7.08 7.62
N LEU A 69 1.77 8.18 7.69
CA LEU A 69 1.05 8.63 8.89
C LEU A 69 0.01 7.62 9.42
N MET A 70 -0.41 6.66 8.61
CA MET A 70 -1.38 5.62 9.00
C MET A 70 -0.72 4.38 9.58
N ARG A 71 0.61 4.30 9.54
CA ARG A 71 1.36 3.21 10.17
C ARG A 71 1.25 3.34 11.69
N LYS A 72 0.90 2.26 12.33
CA LYS A 72 0.87 2.21 13.80
C LYS A 72 2.29 2.18 14.39
N ASN A 73 3.21 1.55 13.70
CA ASN A 73 4.64 1.45 14.01
C ASN A 73 5.42 1.51 12.69
N GLN A 74 6.67 1.98 12.71
CA GLN A 74 7.53 2.08 11.52
C GLN A 74 7.73 0.75 10.76
N ASN A 75 7.57 -0.38 11.44
CA ASN A 75 7.75 -1.72 10.87
C ASN A 75 6.44 -2.43 10.53
N GLU A 76 5.28 -1.79 10.69
CA GLU A 76 3.98 -2.40 10.40
C GLU A 76 3.27 -1.65 9.29
N LEU A 77 2.88 -2.39 8.25
CA LEU A 77 2.08 -1.86 7.16
C LEU A 77 0.65 -1.58 7.64
N PRO A 78 0.01 -0.52 7.14
CA PRO A 78 -1.39 -0.25 7.46
C PRO A 78 -2.28 -1.39 6.99
N SER A 79 -3.14 -1.87 7.88
CA SER A 79 -4.09 -2.95 7.57
C SER A 79 -5.30 -2.47 6.76
N TYR A 80 -5.44 -1.17 6.60
CA TYR A 80 -6.53 -0.50 5.87
C TYR A 80 -6.03 0.84 5.34
N LEU A 81 -6.36 1.11 4.09
CA LEU A 81 -6.11 2.39 3.43
C LEU A 81 -7.46 3.02 3.06
N PRO A 82 -7.80 4.20 3.61
CA PRO A 82 -8.96 4.95 3.15
C PRO A 82 -8.81 5.30 1.66
N ALA A 83 -9.91 5.17 0.92
CA ALA A 83 -9.91 5.43 -0.51
C ALA A 83 -9.44 6.86 -0.87
N SER A 84 -9.78 7.85 -0.02
CA SER A 84 -9.32 9.24 -0.19
C SER A 84 -7.81 9.39 -0.12
N ASN A 85 -7.18 8.80 0.91
CA ASN A 85 -5.73 8.88 1.10
C ASN A 85 -4.98 8.14 -0.01
N PHE A 86 -5.49 6.97 -0.40
CA PHE A 86 -4.97 6.21 -1.52
C PHE A 86 -5.07 7.00 -2.84
N ALA A 87 -6.23 7.58 -3.13
CA ALA A 87 -6.43 8.38 -4.35
C ALA A 87 -5.52 9.63 -4.36
N THR A 88 -5.38 10.33 -3.22
CA THR A 88 -4.49 11.49 -3.13
C THR A 88 -3.03 11.09 -3.36
N ALA A 89 -2.57 10.02 -2.73
CA ALA A 89 -1.21 9.53 -2.92
C ALA A 89 -0.97 9.08 -4.38
N LEU A 90 -1.94 8.38 -4.98
CA LEU A 90 -1.89 7.95 -6.38
C LEU A 90 -1.77 9.14 -7.33
N ILE A 91 -2.60 10.16 -7.16
CA ILE A 91 -2.59 11.37 -8.00
C ILE A 91 -1.25 12.11 -7.87
N ASP A 92 -0.72 12.22 -6.65
CA ASP A 92 0.55 12.89 -6.41
C ASP A 92 1.73 12.12 -7.02
N ILE A 93 1.79 10.79 -6.86
CA ILE A 93 2.86 9.96 -7.43
C ILE A 93 2.82 10.00 -8.96
N ILE A 94 1.64 9.83 -9.57
CA ILE A 94 1.49 9.90 -11.03
C ILE A 94 1.79 11.31 -11.53
N GLY A 95 1.36 12.35 -10.83
CA GLY A 95 1.64 13.74 -11.17
C GLY A 95 3.13 14.09 -11.11
N ARG A 96 3.87 13.53 -10.15
CA ARG A 96 5.34 13.68 -10.08
C ARG A 96 6.04 13.01 -11.27
N GLN A 97 5.56 11.86 -11.72
CA GLN A 97 6.08 11.22 -12.92
C GLN A 97 5.80 12.03 -14.18
N GLY A 98 4.63 12.66 -14.25
CA GLY A 98 4.27 13.57 -15.37
C GLY A 98 5.12 14.83 -15.43
N ASN A 99 5.86 15.16 -14.39
CA ASN A 99 6.78 16.31 -14.34
C ASN A 99 8.25 15.92 -14.57
N GLN A 100 8.54 14.68 -14.93
CA GLN A 100 9.89 14.26 -15.29
C GLN A 100 10.25 14.81 -16.66
N ILE A 101 11.42 15.45 -16.74
CA ILE A 101 12.01 15.91 -18.00
C ILE A 101 12.37 14.67 -18.81
N ILE A 102 11.71 14.50 -19.95
CA ILE A 102 12.01 13.41 -20.89
C ILE A 102 13.07 13.94 -21.85
N TYR A 103 14.28 13.38 -21.78
CA TYR A 103 15.30 13.61 -22.79
C TYR A 103 14.99 12.73 -24.02
N THR A 104 14.75 13.36 -25.15
CA THR A 104 14.67 12.67 -26.43
C THR A 104 15.98 12.82 -27.17
N THR A 105 16.42 11.77 -27.86
CA THR A 105 17.59 11.85 -28.73
C THR A 105 17.14 12.51 -30.03
N ASP A 106 17.72 13.63 -30.37
CA ASP A 106 17.53 14.26 -31.66
C ASP A 106 18.06 13.32 -32.75
N GLU A 107 17.21 12.98 -33.71
CA GLU A 107 17.54 12.04 -34.79
C GLU A 107 18.64 12.58 -35.74
N GLU A 108 18.80 13.91 -35.85
CA GLU A 108 19.79 14.51 -36.72
C GLU A 108 21.17 14.69 -36.07
N THR A 109 21.21 14.99 -34.78
CA THR A 109 22.45 15.32 -34.07
C THR A 109 22.93 14.21 -33.14
N GLY A 110 22.10 13.25 -32.80
CA GLY A 110 22.38 12.18 -31.84
C GLY A 110 22.57 12.69 -30.38
N LEU A 111 22.29 13.97 -30.15
CA LEU A 111 22.39 14.58 -28.82
C LEU A 111 21.09 14.41 -28.03
N LEU A 112 21.22 14.28 -26.72
CA LEU A 112 20.08 14.31 -25.82
C LEU A 112 19.54 15.75 -25.76
N VAL A 113 18.39 15.99 -26.36
CA VAL A 113 17.70 17.27 -26.29
C VAL A 113 16.61 17.17 -25.27
N GLU A 114 16.53 18.16 -24.40
CA GLU A 114 15.43 18.35 -23.49
C GLU A 114 14.19 18.59 -24.34
N SER A 115 13.25 17.61 -24.38
CA SER A 115 11.98 17.85 -25.06
C SER A 115 11.31 19.01 -24.35
N GLU A 116 10.82 20.02 -25.11
CA GLU A 116 10.00 21.12 -24.58
C GLU A 116 8.73 20.55 -23.93
N PHE A 117 8.88 20.00 -22.73
CA PHE A 117 7.74 19.77 -21.88
C PHE A 117 7.36 21.11 -21.27
N SER A 118 6.32 21.71 -21.80
CA SER A 118 5.63 22.79 -21.14
C SER A 118 5.32 22.34 -19.72
N TYR A 119 5.95 23.00 -18.74
CA TYR A 119 5.65 22.77 -17.33
C TYR A 119 4.14 22.85 -17.16
N ALA A 120 3.52 21.73 -16.83
CA ALA A 120 2.10 21.70 -16.62
C ALA A 120 1.78 22.66 -15.44
N GLU A 121 1.13 23.77 -15.74
CA GLU A 121 0.89 24.84 -14.77
C GLU A 121 -0.01 24.39 -13.63
N THR A 122 -0.85 23.37 -13.87
CA THR A 122 -1.79 22.86 -12.89
C THR A 122 -1.47 21.43 -12.42
N ALA A 123 -1.84 21.10 -11.21
CA ALA A 123 -1.73 19.73 -10.67
C ALA A 123 -2.52 18.72 -11.53
N PHE A 124 -3.62 19.16 -12.14
CA PHE A 124 -4.44 18.34 -13.03
C PHE A 124 -3.73 17.99 -14.33
N GLU A 125 -3.05 18.94 -14.94
CA GLU A 125 -2.27 18.72 -16.17
C GLU A 125 -1.10 17.78 -15.91
N ARG A 126 -0.38 17.96 -14.79
CA ARG A 126 0.68 17.04 -14.37
C ARG A 126 0.16 15.62 -14.21
N PHE A 127 -0.98 15.46 -13.57
CA PHE A 127 -1.62 14.14 -13.41
C PHE A 127 -2.01 13.55 -14.78
N ARG A 128 -2.61 14.35 -15.67
CA ARG A 128 -2.96 13.91 -17.02
C ARG A 128 -1.74 13.44 -17.81
N HIS A 129 -0.65 14.19 -17.78
CA HIS A 129 0.61 13.80 -18.40
C HIS A 129 1.17 12.51 -17.79
N GLY A 130 1.16 12.39 -16.46
CA GLY A 130 1.59 11.18 -15.78
C GLY A 130 0.78 9.95 -16.18
N VAL A 131 -0.54 10.09 -16.38
CA VAL A 131 -1.40 9.01 -16.87
C VAL A 131 -1.01 8.58 -18.29
N GLU A 132 -0.61 9.52 -19.16
CA GLU A 132 -0.16 9.15 -20.51
C GLU A 132 1.18 8.40 -20.51
N LEU A 133 2.05 8.65 -19.56
CA LEU A 133 3.33 7.96 -19.39
C LEU A 133 3.19 6.54 -18.85
N LEU A 134 2.03 6.18 -18.28
CA LEU A 134 1.77 4.82 -17.83
C LEU A 134 1.89 3.83 -18.98
N LYS A 135 2.62 2.75 -18.79
CA LYS A 135 2.64 1.63 -19.74
C LYS A 135 1.22 1.05 -19.87
N TYR A 136 0.98 0.37 -20.99
CA TYR A 136 -0.33 -0.22 -21.30
C TYR A 136 -0.83 -1.09 -20.14
N SER A 137 -1.78 -0.56 -19.38
CA SER A 137 -2.39 -1.26 -18.25
C SER A 137 -3.87 -0.92 -18.19
N GLU A 138 -4.64 -1.79 -17.57
CA GLU A 138 -6.06 -1.55 -17.29
C GLU A 138 -6.25 -0.27 -16.49
N LEU A 139 -5.29 0.05 -15.62
CA LEU A 139 -5.26 1.29 -14.85
C LEU A 139 -5.23 2.53 -15.74
N LYS A 140 -4.40 2.57 -16.79
CA LYS A 140 -4.33 3.69 -17.75
C LYS A 140 -5.68 3.91 -18.41
N ILE A 141 -6.31 2.84 -18.87
CA ILE A 141 -7.63 2.90 -19.52
C ILE A 141 -8.67 3.45 -18.55
N LEU A 142 -8.67 2.96 -17.31
CA LEU A 142 -9.59 3.40 -16.28
C LEU A 142 -9.39 4.87 -15.93
N LEU A 143 -8.15 5.30 -15.67
CA LEU A 143 -7.83 6.70 -15.35
C LEU A 143 -8.16 7.63 -16.51
N ARG A 144 -7.87 7.23 -17.75
CA ARG A 144 -8.23 7.99 -18.94
C ARG A 144 -9.74 8.18 -19.10
N SER A 145 -10.53 7.18 -18.77
CA SER A 145 -11.99 7.28 -18.77
C SER A 145 -12.54 8.30 -17.78
N PHE A 146 -11.85 8.51 -16.67
CA PHE A 146 -12.20 9.56 -15.69
C PHE A 146 -11.80 10.96 -16.15
N LEU A 147 -10.69 11.10 -16.89
CA LEU A 147 -10.19 12.38 -17.37
C LEU A 147 -11.00 12.93 -18.57
N GLN A 148 -11.78 12.09 -19.25
CA GLN A 148 -12.61 12.47 -20.40
C GLN A 148 -14.04 12.92 -20.03
N LYS A 149 -14.42 12.84 -18.76
CA LYS A 149 -15.72 13.32 -18.25
C LYS A 149 -15.63 14.73 -17.73
#